data_a42059aff6338ebd9c4bbb0d7f7c110b
#
_entry.id   a42059aff6338ebd9c4bbb0d7f7c110b
#
_cell.length_a   1.000
_cell.length_b   1.000
_cell.length_c   1.000
_cell.angle_alpha   90.00
_cell.angle_beta   90.00
_cell.angle_gamma   90.00
#
_symmetry.space_group_name_H-M   'P 1'
#
loop_
_entity.id
_entity.type
_entity.pdbx_description
1 polymer ?
#
loop_
_entity_poly.entity_id
_entity_poly.type
_entity_poly.pdbx_seq_one_letter_code
_entity_poly.pdbx_strand_id
1 'polypeptide(L)'
;MKKLILSIALCCAATNFFAQNADPAQLVNDGKAALEAKNYQEAYTKFSTYLTQTNNQDSVIAYNCGVCADKIKKPAEALKYFDIAVQKKYNLANAYIGKAGALKDLKKNDEYVATLKEGLEANPGNKTLTNCMPLIT
;
A
#
# COMPACT_ATOMS: atom_id res chain seq x y z
N MET A 1 24.87 25.05 24.65
CA MET A 1 23.60 24.35 24.51
C MET A 1 22.90 24.65 23.19
N LYS A 2 22.85 25.89 22.70
CA LYS A 2 22.22 26.22 21.39
C LYS A 2 22.88 25.56 20.16
N LYS A 3 24.18 25.29 20.18
CA LYS A 3 24.91 24.63 19.07
C LYS A 3 24.60 23.13 18.91
N LEU A 4 24.27 22.43 19.97
CA LEU A 4 23.87 21.02 19.96
C LEU A 4 22.47 20.80 19.32
N ILE A 5 21.56 21.73 19.55
CA ILE A 5 20.20 21.68 18.98
C ILE A 5 20.25 21.91 17.45
N LEU A 6 21.12 22.82 16.98
CA LEU A 6 21.31 23.06 15.54
C LEU A 6 21.92 21.86 14.82
N SER A 7 22.80 21.08 15.46
CA SER A 7 23.41 19.89 14.87
C SER A 7 22.39 18.75 14.69
N ILE A 8 21.46 18.58 15.62
CA ILE A 8 20.41 17.56 15.52
C ILE A 8 19.38 17.92 14.45
N ALA A 9 19.03 19.20 14.34
CA ALA A 9 18.11 19.68 13.28
C ALA A 9 18.74 19.52 11.89
N LEU A 10 20.03 19.72 11.74
CA LEU A 10 20.76 19.55 10.47
C LEU A 10 20.84 18.09 10.05
N CYS A 11 21.03 17.16 10.98
CA CYS A 11 21.01 15.71 10.68
C CYS A 11 19.62 15.23 10.22
N CYS A 12 18.54 15.70 10.84
CA CYS A 12 17.19 15.33 10.42
C CYS A 12 16.83 15.91 9.04
N ALA A 13 17.28 17.11 8.73
CA ALA A 13 17.09 17.73 7.40
C ALA A 13 17.89 16.99 6.31
N ALA A 14 19.10 16.53 6.62
CA ALA A 14 19.94 15.79 5.67
C ALA A 14 19.34 14.40 5.32
N THR A 15 18.80 13.69 6.28
CA THR A 15 18.19 12.37 6.04
C THR A 15 16.92 12.46 5.18
N ASN A 16 16.11 13.49 5.36
CA ASN A 16 14.94 13.73 4.50
C ASN A 16 15.34 14.17 3.08
N PHE A 17 16.42 14.93 2.94
CA PHE A 17 16.91 15.38 1.64
C PHE A 17 17.43 14.22 0.78
N PHE A 18 18.15 13.26 1.36
CA PHE A 18 18.64 12.08 0.63
C PHE A 18 17.51 11.14 0.21
N ALA A 19 16.47 10.97 1.03
CA ALA A 19 15.30 10.15 0.69
C ALA A 19 14.47 10.75 -0.46
N GLN A 20 14.39 12.09 -0.56
CA GLN A 20 13.66 12.79 -1.60
C GLN A 20 14.37 12.79 -2.96
N ASN A 21 15.68 12.56 -3.00
CA ASN A 21 16.49 12.57 -4.22
C ASN A 21 16.93 11.16 -4.67
N ALA A 22 16.38 10.10 -4.08
CA ALA A 22 16.64 8.75 -4.56
C ALA A 22 16.10 8.57 -5.99
N ASP A 23 16.87 7.92 -6.86
CA ASP A 23 16.45 7.63 -8.22
C ASP A 23 15.17 6.77 -8.21
N PRO A 24 14.08 7.21 -8.84
CA PRO A 24 12.84 6.46 -8.89
C PRO A 24 13.00 5.04 -9.44
N ALA A 25 13.82 4.86 -10.47
CA ALA A 25 14.08 3.54 -11.04
C ALA A 25 14.81 2.62 -10.05
N GLN A 26 15.74 3.17 -9.29
CA GLN A 26 16.45 2.41 -8.24
C GLN A 26 15.51 2.03 -7.11
N LEU A 27 14.62 2.91 -6.68
CA LEU A 27 13.62 2.62 -5.65
C LEU A 27 12.71 1.45 -6.05
N VAL A 28 12.28 1.41 -7.31
CA VAL A 28 11.45 0.30 -7.82
C VAL A 28 12.23 -1.01 -7.84
N ASN A 29 13.48 -0.99 -8.31
CA ASN A 29 14.32 -2.19 -8.38
C ASN A 29 14.64 -2.73 -6.98
N ASP A 30 15.04 -1.87 -6.06
CA ASP A 30 15.30 -2.24 -4.66
C ASP A 30 14.05 -2.77 -3.97
N GLY A 31 12.91 -2.12 -4.20
CA GLY A 31 11.62 -2.56 -3.66
C GLY A 31 11.20 -3.94 -4.16
N LYS A 32 11.39 -4.22 -5.45
CA LYS A 32 11.13 -5.54 -6.04
C LYS A 32 12.06 -6.61 -5.45
N ALA A 33 13.35 -6.33 -5.36
CA ALA A 33 14.31 -7.25 -4.75
C ALA A 33 13.97 -7.54 -3.27
N ALA A 34 13.59 -6.52 -2.51
CA ALA A 34 13.14 -6.69 -1.13
C ALA A 34 11.85 -7.53 -1.04
N LEU A 35 10.90 -7.32 -1.97
CA LEU A 35 9.66 -8.09 -2.03
C LEU A 35 9.93 -9.57 -2.33
N GLU A 36 10.80 -9.87 -3.28
CA GLU A 36 11.23 -11.24 -3.61
C GLU A 36 11.91 -11.92 -2.42
N ALA A 37 12.70 -11.17 -1.67
CA ALA A 37 13.33 -11.61 -0.42
C ALA A 37 12.35 -11.71 0.77
N LYS A 38 11.07 -11.35 0.57
CA LYS A 38 10.03 -11.26 1.61
C LYS A 38 10.36 -10.26 2.73
N ASN A 39 11.24 -9.30 2.44
CA ASN A 39 11.52 -8.17 3.33
C ASN A 39 10.46 -7.08 3.09
N TYR A 40 9.25 -7.33 3.60
CA TYR A 40 8.08 -6.48 3.33
C TYR A 40 8.24 -5.05 3.89
N GLN A 41 8.95 -4.87 4.98
CA GLN A 41 9.20 -3.55 5.55
C GLN A 41 10.07 -2.69 4.63
N GLU A 42 11.14 -3.25 4.09
CA GLU A 42 12.02 -2.56 3.15
C GLU A 42 11.30 -2.29 1.82
N ALA A 43 10.63 -3.31 1.27
CA ALA A 43 9.84 -3.18 0.06
C ALA A 43 8.78 -2.06 0.18
N TYR A 44 8.05 -2.02 1.30
CA TYR A 44 7.09 -0.96 1.60
C TYR A 44 7.77 0.42 1.60
N THR A 45 8.90 0.57 2.28
CA THR A 45 9.64 1.84 2.35
C THR A 45 10.06 2.32 0.96
N LYS A 46 10.63 1.46 0.14
CA LYS A 46 11.06 1.79 -1.23
C LYS A 46 9.88 2.17 -2.13
N PHE A 47 8.82 1.35 -2.15
CA PHE A 47 7.64 1.60 -2.98
C PHE A 47 6.87 2.85 -2.54
N SER A 48 6.70 3.08 -1.24
CA SER A 48 6.00 4.27 -0.75
C SER A 48 6.77 5.55 -1.04
N THR A 49 8.10 5.53 -0.97
CA THR A 49 8.95 6.65 -1.37
C THR A 49 8.80 6.94 -2.86
N TYR A 50 8.87 5.92 -3.71
CA TYR A 50 8.65 6.04 -5.15
C TYR A 50 7.27 6.65 -5.47
N LEU A 51 6.21 6.12 -4.84
CA LEU A 51 4.85 6.61 -5.06
C LEU A 51 4.67 8.06 -4.63
N THR A 52 5.31 8.48 -3.54
CA THR A 52 5.32 9.88 -3.11
C THR A 52 5.98 10.77 -4.15
N GLN A 53 7.12 10.38 -4.71
CA GLN A 53 7.82 11.13 -5.75
C GLN A 53 7.03 11.22 -7.06
N THR A 54 6.22 10.20 -7.38
CA THR A 54 5.47 10.09 -8.63
C THR A 54 3.98 10.44 -8.48
N ASN A 55 3.58 11.04 -7.37
CA ASN A 55 2.19 11.39 -7.06
C ASN A 55 1.22 10.19 -7.20
N ASN A 56 1.64 9.01 -6.77
CA ASN A 56 0.85 7.78 -6.77
C ASN A 56 0.36 7.35 -8.18
N GLN A 57 1.12 7.63 -9.22
CA GLN A 57 0.68 7.34 -10.60
C GLN A 57 0.83 5.88 -11.01
N ASP A 58 1.69 5.11 -10.37
CA ASP A 58 1.96 3.72 -10.74
C ASP A 58 1.06 2.74 -9.98
N SER A 59 0.08 2.19 -10.69
CA SER A 59 -0.89 1.24 -10.10
C SER A 59 -0.28 -0.11 -9.73
N VAL A 60 0.75 -0.57 -10.45
CA VAL A 60 1.46 -1.81 -10.15
C VAL A 60 2.22 -1.67 -8.83
N ILE A 61 2.97 -0.59 -8.70
CA ILE A 61 3.72 -0.32 -7.47
C ILE A 61 2.78 -0.02 -6.30
N ALA A 62 1.66 0.69 -6.55
CA ALA A 62 0.65 0.92 -5.52
C ALA A 62 0.07 -0.40 -5.00
N TYR A 63 -0.30 -1.33 -5.89
CA TYR A 63 -0.77 -2.66 -5.48
C TYR A 63 0.27 -3.40 -4.62
N ASN A 64 1.52 -3.45 -5.08
CA ASN A 64 2.61 -4.10 -4.34
C ASN A 64 2.88 -3.43 -2.99
N CYS A 65 2.81 -2.10 -2.93
CA CYS A 65 2.92 -1.34 -1.69
C CYS A 65 1.79 -1.68 -0.71
N GLY A 66 0.56 -1.82 -1.20
CA GLY A 66 -0.59 -2.27 -0.43
C GLY A 66 -0.38 -3.67 0.17
N VAL A 67 0.12 -4.61 -0.64
CA VAL A 67 0.47 -5.96 -0.17
C VAL A 67 1.54 -5.92 0.92
N CYS A 68 2.59 -5.13 0.74
CA CYS A 68 3.64 -4.98 1.75
C CYS A 68 3.10 -4.35 3.04
N ALA A 69 2.26 -3.30 2.93
CA ALA A 69 1.62 -2.66 4.07
C ALA A 69 0.75 -3.63 4.88
N ASP A 70 -0.01 -4.49 4.19
CA ASP A 70 -0.81 -5.55 4.81
C ASP A 70 0.09 -6.54 5.59
N LYS A 71 1.17 -6.99 4.97
CA LYS A 71 2.13 -7.93 5.59
C LYS A 71 2.81 -7.37 6.84
N ILE A 72 3.06 -6.06 6.88
CA ILE A 72 3.67 -5.38 8.05
C ILE A 72 2.62 -4.81 9.02
N LYS A 73 1.35 -5.19 8.87
CA LYS A 73 0.25 -4.82 9.77
C LYS A 73 -0.01 -3.31 9.83
N LYS A 74 -0.02 -2.67 8.67
CA LYS A 74 -0.40 -1.26 8.47
C LYS A 74 -1.68 -1.16 7.63
N PRO A 75 -2.85 -1.51 8.18
CA PRO A 75 -4.08 -1.64 7.40
C PRO A 75 -4.57 -0.31 6.80
N ALA A 76 -4.35 0.83 7.46
CA ALA A 76 -4.70 2.14 6.91
C ALA A 76 -3.88 2.48 5.67
N GLU A 77 -2.58 2.17 5.68
CA GLU A 77 -1.70 2.35 4.52
C GLU A 77 -2.04 1.35 3.40
N ALA A 78 -2.31 0.09 3.77
CA ALA A 78 -2.75 -0.92 2.81
C ALA A 78 -4.02 -0.48 2.09
N LEU A 79 -5.02 0.02 2.81
CA LEU A 79 -6.26 0.56 2.25
C LEU A 79 -6.00 1.66 1.23
N LYS A 80 -5.17 2.64 1.57
CA LYS A 80 -4.78 3.74 0.69
C LYS A 80 -4.22 3.25 -0.65
N TYR A 81 -3.30 2.30 -0.61
CA TYR A 81 -2.63 1.82 -1.82
C TYR A 81 -3.50 0.85 -2.64
N PHE A 82 -4.32 0.01 -2.00
CA PHE A 82 -5.30 -0.80 -2.73
C PHE A 82 -6.39 0.05 -3.38
N ASP A 83 -6.79 1.18 -2.77
CA ASP A 83 -7.70 2.13 -3.41
C ASP A 83 -7.14 2.68 -4.72
N ILE A 84 -5.85 3.02 -4.76
CA ILE A 84 -5.18 3.47 -6.00
C ILE A 84 -5.24 2.37 -7.06
N ALA A 85 -4.95 1.13 -6.70
CA ALA A 85 -5.00 0.00 -7.63
C ALA A 85 -6.42 -0.23 -8.17
N VAL A 86 -7.45 -0.13 -7.32
CA VAL A 86 -8.86 -0.24 -7.71
C VAL A 86 -9.26 0.88 -8.67
N GLN A 87 -8.95 2.13 -8.33
CA GLN A 87 -9.27 3.30 -9.16
C GLN A 87 -8.63 3.22 -10.55
N LYS A 88 -7.40 2.70 -10.63
CA LYS A 88 -6.67 2.50 -11.89
C LYS A 88 -6.96 1.15 -12.56
N LYS A 89 -7.88 0.38 -12.05
CA LYS A 89 -8.31 -0.94 -12.56
C LYS A 89 -7.17 -1.95 -12.72
N TYR A 90 -6.17 -1.88 -11.83
CA TYR A 90 -5.08 -2.83 -11.83
C TYR A 90 -5.38 -4.01 -10.91
N ASN A 91 -5.28 -5.25 -11.46
CA ASN A 91 -5.47 -6.50 -10.72
C ASN A 91 -6.74 -6.49 -9.85
N LEU A 92 -7.84 -6.05 -10.44
CA LEU A 92 -9.07 -5.64 -9.75
C LEU A 92 -9.55 -6.64 -8.70
N ALA A 93 -9.60 -7.93 -9.01
CA ALA A 93 -10.08 -8.94 -8.07
C ALA A 93 -9.22 -8.95 -6.78
N ASN A 94 -7.91 -9.00 -6.92
CA ASN A 94 -6.99 -9.02 -5.78
C ASN A 94 -6.90 -7.67 -5.07
N ALA A 95 -7.04 -6.57 -5.81
CA ALA A 95 -7.08 -5.23 -5.22
C ALA A 95 -8.33 -5.05 -4.34
N TYR A 96 -9.49 -5.51 -4.77
CA TYR A 96 -10.71 -5.52 -3.95
C TYR A 96 -10.59 -6.45 -2.74
N ILE A 97 -9.97 -7.62 -2.89
CA ILE A 97 -9.71 -8.54 -1.78
C ILE A 97 -8.78 -7.88 -0.76
N GLY A 98 -7.71 -7.25 -1.21
CA GLY A 98 -6.77 -6.53 -0.35
C GLY A 98 -7.42 -5.35 0.37
N LYS A 99 -8.18 -4.53 -0.38
CA LYS A 99 -8.97 -3.42 0.19
C LYS A 99 -9.94 -3.91 1.27
N ALA A 100 -10.71 -4.96 0.98
CA ALA A 100 -11.63 -5.55 1.93
C ALA A 100 -10.90 -6.08 3.18
N GLY A 101 -9.77 -6.76 3.00
CA GLY A 101 -8.94 -7.22 4.12
C GLY A 101 -8.51 -6.08 5.04
N ALA A 102 -8.00 -5.00 4.47
CA ALA A 102 -7.60 -3.81 5.22
C ALA A 102 -8.79 -3.16 5.99
N LEU A 103 -9.96 -3.07 5.36
CA LEU A 103 -11.18 -2.56 6.01
C LEU A 103 -11.65 -3.44 7.16
N LYS A 104 -11.53 -4.76 7.01
CA LYS A 104 -11.82 -5.72 8.08
C LYS A 104 -10.90 -5.54 9.26
N ASP A 105 -9.60 -5.38 9.02
CA ASP A 105 -8.60 -5.14 10.07
C ASP A 105 -8.82 -3.80 10.79
N LEU A 106 -9.32 -2.79 10.07
CA LEU A 106 -9.73 -1.50 10.63
C LEU A 106 -11.12 -1.55 11.30
N LYS A 107 -11.79 -2.70 11.31
CA LYS A 107 -13.15 -2.89 11.85
C LYS A 107 -14.22 -2.03 11.20
N LYS A 108 -14.03 -1.67 9.94
CA LYS A 108 -14.96 -0.89 9.12
C LYS A 108 -15.91 -1.81 8.37
N ASN A 109 -16.83 -2.44 9.10
CA ASN A 109 -17.66 -3.54 8.60
C ASN A 109 -18.57 -3.13 7.43
N ASP A 110 -19.16 -1.94 7.46
CA ASP A 110 -20.07 -1.48 6.40
C ASP A 110 -19.30 -1.23 5.09
N GLU A 111 -18.14 -0.58 5.19
CA GLU A 111 -17.24 -0.35 4.04
C GLU A 111 -16.68 -1.69 3.50
N TYR A 112 -16.37 -2.64 4.38
CA TYR A 112 -15.96 -3.99 4.01
C TYR A 112 -17.00 -4.68 3.13
N VAL A 113 -18.27 -4.71 3.57
CA VAL A 113 -19.36 -5.34 2.81
C VAL A 113 -19.60 -4.62 1.48
N ALA A 114 -19.59 -3.29 1.48
CA ALA A 114 -19.73 -2.49 0.26
C ALA A 114 -18.60 -2.79 -0.74
N THR A 115 -17.36 -2.86 -0.26
CA THR A 115 -16.19 -3.18 -1.09
C THR A 115 -16.28 -4.59 -1.70
N LEU A 116 -16.77 -5.59 -0.96
CA LEU A 116 -16.98 -6.92 -1.51
C LEU A 116 -18.05 -6.95 -2.60
N LYS A 117 -19.14 -6.19 -2.44
CA LYS A 117 -20.18 -6.06 -3.47
C LYS A 117 -19.64 -5.41 -4.74
N GLU A 118 -18.95 -4.29 -4.62
CA GLU A 118 -18.28 -3.61 -5.74
C GLU A 118 -17.27 -4.55 -6.45
N GLY A 119 -16.51 -5.30 -5.67
CA GLY A 119 -15.55 -6.27 -6.19
C GLY A 119 -16.23 -7.38 -6.99
N LEU A 120 -17.38 -7.88 -6.54
CA LEU A 120 -18.17 -8.90 -7.25
C LEU A 120 -18.86 -8.34 -8.50
N GLU A 121 -19.32 -7.09 -8.48
CA GLU A 121 -19.82 -6.41 -9.68
C GLU A 121 -18.73 -6.27 -10.76
N ALA A 122 -17.52 -5.90 -10.33
CA ALA A 122 -16.37 -5.77 -11.24
C ALA A 122 -15.80 -7.13 -11.68
N ASN A 123 -15.96 -8.18 -10.88
CA ASN A 123 -15.41 -9.53 -11.13
C ASN A 123 -16.47 -10.60 -10.83
N PRO A 124 -17.51 -10.73 -11.66
CA PRO A 124 -18.57 -11.70 -11.44
C PRO A 124 -18.01 -13.13 -11.39
N GLY A 125 -18.43 -13.90 -10.40
CA GLY A 125 -17.98 -15.29 -10.23
C GLY A 125 -16.66 -15.47 -9.52
N ASN A 126 -16.03 -14.41 -8.98
CA ASN A 126 -14.84 -14.55 -8.17
C ASN A 126 -15.17 -15.25 -6.85
N LYS A 127 -14.68 -16.49 -6.71
CA LYS A 127 -14.98 -17.35 -5.55
C LYS A 127 -14.45 -16.77 -4.22
N THR A 128 -13.31 -16.12 -4.24
CA THR A 128 -12.73 -15.53 -3.02
C THR A 128 -13.59 -14.40 -2.50
N LEU A 129 -14.01 -13.48 -3.38
CA LEU A 129 -14.91 -12.38 -3.02
C LEU A 129 -16.27 -12.91 -2.52
N THR A 130 -16.80 -13.92 -3.20
CA THR A 130 -18.05 -14.58 -2.77
C THR A 130 -17.93 -15.20 -1.38
N ASN A 131 -16.83 -15.91 -1.12
CA ASN A 131 -16.59 -16.57 0.16
C ASN A 131 -16.33 -15.58 1.31
N CYS A 132 -15.84 -14.38 1.00
CA CYS A 132 -15.63 -13.33 2.00
C CYS A 132 -16.92 -12.61 2.38
N MET A 133 -17.99 -12.71 1.57
CA MET A 133 -19.28 -12.10 1.89
C MET A 133 -19.86 -12.69 3.18
N PRO A 134 -20.24 -11.84 4.16
CA PRO A 134 -20.89 -12.33 5.35
C PRO A 134 -22.24 -12.97 4.99
N LEU A 135 -22.57 -14.08 5.65
CA LEU A 135 -23.90 -14.67 5.53
C LEU A 135 -24.92 -13.69 6.13
N ILE A 136 -25.77 -13.16 5.28
CA ILE A 136 -26.90 -12.32 5.71
C ILE A 136 -28.02 -13.29 6.14
N THR A 137 -28.17 -13.40 7.43
CA THR A 137 -29.30 -14.09 8.02
C THR A 137 -30.41 -13.11 8.36
#